data_13762a2852a09f632fcbb32644aa1b3a
#
_entry.id   13762a2852a09f632fcbb32644aa1b3a
#
_cell.length_a   1.000
_cell.length_b   1.000
_cell.length_c   1.000
_cell.angle_alpha   90.00
_cell.angle_beta   90.00
_cell.angle_gamma   90.00
#
_symmetry.space_group_name_H-M   'P 1'
#
loop_
_entity.id
_entity.type
_entity.pdbx_description
1 polymer ?
#
loop_
_entity_poly.entity_id
_entity_poly.type
_entity_poly.pdbx_seq_one_letter_code
_entity_poly.pdbx_strand_id
1 'polypeptide(L)'
;MKNALSLIYAVLSYTMFLGVFIYSIGFIGNIGVTNSLDSMPNIPVYKALIINVGLLGVFAVQHSVMARPWFKQWITRHIPRSSERATYVLFSNLAMILLFMYWEPMGGIIWQIESELSKNLLIGGFAFGWIVLLLATFLINHFQLFGLMQPWRAVRKQEEAGSKFVKPMLYKIVRHPIYLGWLIIFWCAPTMTAAHLVFTLVCTAYIFIGIYFEEADLVNEFGATYEDYQKEVPMVVPFIKSKTVLADLEKASH
;
A
#
# COMPACT_ATOMS: atom_id res chain seq x y z
N MET A 1 -2.76 -22.24 24.68
CA MET A 1 -3.95 -22.18 23.80
C MET A 1 -4.13 -20.83 23.13
N LYS A 2 -4.23 -19.68 23.82
CA LYS A 2 -4.46 -18.36 23.20
C LYS A 2 -3.44 -18.00 22.10
N ASN A 3 -2.14 -18.22 22.32
CA ASN A 3 -1.10 -17.90 21.34
C ASN A 3 -1.17 -18.79 20.07
N ALA A 4 -1.56 -20.07 20.21
CA ALA A 4 -1.74 -20.95 19.06
C ALA A 4 -2.94 -20.50 18.20
N LEU A 5 -4.05 -20.09 18.84
CA LEU A 5 -5.19 -19.53 18.13
C LEU A 5 -4.84 -18.23 17.39
N SER A 6 -4.04 -17.34 18.02
CA SER A 6 -3.53 -16.14 17.36
C SER A 6 -2.67 -16.46 16.14
N LEU A 7 -1.87 -17.53 16.18
CA LEU A 7 -1.06 -17.94 15.04
C LEU A 7 -1.92 -18.49 13.90
N ILE A 8 -2.89 -19.36 14.20
CA ILE A 8 -3.84 -19.88 13.18
C ILE A 8 -4.59 -18.71 12.52
N TYR A 9 -5.10 -17.77 13.32
CA TYR A 9 -5.75 -16.58 12.82
C TYR A 9 -4.86 -15.75 11.89
N ALA A 10 -3.60 -15.55 12.27
CA ALA A 10 -2.63 -14.81 11.45
C ALA A 10 -2.29 -15.54 10.15
N VAL A 11 -2.18 -16.88 10.17
CA VAL A 11 -1.96 -17.69 8.97
C VAL A 11 -3.15 -17.56 8.01
N LEU A 12 -4.39 -17.64 8.52
CA LEU A 12 -5.58 -17.47 7.70
C LEU A 12 -5.65 -16.06 7.08
N SER A 13 -5.38 -15.01 7.88
CA SER A 13 -5.32 -13.63 7.39
C SER A 13 -4.26 -13.43 6.31
N TYR A 14 -3.10 -14.06 6.47
CA TYR A 14 -2.02 -14.01 5.50
C TYR A 14 -2.31 -14.79 4.22
N THR A 15 -2.93 -15.96 4.34
CA THR A 15 -3.37 -16.74 3.16
C THR A 15 -4.40 -15.95 2.35
N MET A 16 -5.33 -15.28 3.02
CA MET A 16 -6.29 -14.39 2.39
C MET A 16 -5.58 -13.21 1.69
N PHE A 17 -4.55 -12.63 2.35
CA PHE A 17 -3.72 -11.58 1.74
C PHE A 17 -3.07 -12.07 0.44
N LEU A 18 -2.51 -13.28 0.39
CA LEU A 18 -1.92 -13.80 -0.84
C LEU A 18 -2.96 -13.90 -1.97
N GLY A 19 -4.17 -14.35 -1.67
CA GLY A 19 -5.27 -14.38 -2.65
C GLY A 19 -5.64 -12.98 -3.15
N VAL A 20 -5.81 -12.02 -2.23
CA VAL A 20 -6.09 -10.61 -2.54
C VAL A 20 -4.96 -10.00 -3.37
N PHE A 21 -3.71 -10.28 -3.02
CA PHE A 21 -2.54 -9.77 -3.73
C PHE A 21 -2.48 -10.29 -5.17
N ILE A 22 -2.68 -11.60 -5.37
CA ILE A 22 -2.72 -12.21 -6.71
C ILE A 22 -3.89 -11.64 -7.52
N TYR A 23 -5.08 -11.53 -6.91
CA TYR A 23 -6.24 -10.95 -7.58
C TYR A 23 -6.02 -9.48 -7.97
N SER A 24 -5.28 -8.71 -7.15
CA SER A 24 -4.92 -7.32 -7.45
C SER A 24 -4.11 -7.20 -8.74
N ILE A 25 -3.21 -8.16 -9.03
CA ILE A 25 -2.44 -8.19 -10.28
C ILE A 25 -3.39 -8.29 -11.47
N GLY A 26 -4.36 -9.20 -11.40
CA GLY A 26 -5.37 -9.38 -12.43
C GLY A 26 -6.31 -8.18 -12.54
N PHE A 27 -6.77 -7.65 -11.42
CA PHE A 27 -7.71 -6.52 -11.35
C PHE A 27 -7.14 -5.23 -11.96
N ILE A 28 -5.89 -4.88 -11.63
CA ILE A 28 -5.23 -3.68 -12.15
C ILE A 28 -4.70 -3.91 -13.57
N GLY A 29 -4.17 -5.11 -13.85
CA GLY A 29 -3.60 -5.46 -15.15
C GLY A 29 -4.60 -5.96 -16.19
N ASN A 30 -5.87 -6.10 -15.85
CA ASN A 30 -6.92 -6.68 -16.72
C ASN A 30 -6.60 -8.11 -17.19
N ILE A 31 -6.05 -8.95 -16.30
CA ILE A 31 -5.55 -10.28 -16.64
C ILE A 31 -6.28 -11.35 -15.82
N GLY A 32 -7.02 -12.22 -16.46
CA GLY A 32 -7.53 -13.48 -15.86
C GLY A 32 -8.58 -13.29 -14.75
N VAL A 33 -9.22 -12.13 -14.67
CA VAL A 33 -10.29 -11.83 -13.69
C VAL A 33 -11.58 -11.45 -14.42
N THR A 34 -12.72 -11.73 -13.81
CA THR A 34 -14.05 -11.44 -14.37
C THR A 34 -14.43 -9.96 -14.26
N ASN A 35 -13.95 -9.27 -13.24
CA ASN A 35 -14.13 -7.84 -13.04
C ASN A 35 -12.77 -7.17 -12.81
N SER A 36 -12.48 -6.12 -13.55
CA SER A 36 -11.22 -5.40 -13.53
C SER A 36 -11.47 -3.88 -13.62
N LEU A 37 -10.41 -3.07 -13.48
CA LEU A 37 -10.51 -1.62 -13.62
C LEU A 37 -11.13 -1.20 -14.96
N ASP A 38 -10.80 -1.92 -16.03
CA ASP A 38 -11.13 -1.57 -17.41
C ASP A 38 -12.20 -2.49 -18.04
N SER A 39 -12.98 -3.22 -17.24
CA SER A 39 -14.11 -4.02 -17.68
C SER A 39 -15.19 -3.16 -18.35
N MET A 40 -16.15 -3.79 -19.03
CA MET A 40 -17.25 -3.07 -19.70
C MET A 40 -18.17 -2.40 -18.69
N PRO A 41 -18.56 -1.13 -18.90
CA PRO A 41 -19.45 -0.43 -17.99
C PRO A 41 -20.88 -0.97 -18.05
N ASN A 42 -21.51 -1.10 -16.88
CA ASN A 42 -22.87 -1.62 -16.75
C ASN A 42 -23.88 -0.56 -16.26
N ILE A 43 -23.37 0.57 -15.72
CA ILE A 43 -24.19 1.65 -15.15
C ILE A 43 -23.71 3.02 -15.64
N PRO A 44 -24.50 4.08 -15.48
CA PRO A 44 -24.08 5.44 -15.83
C PRO A 44 -22.82 5.89 -15.10
N VAL A 45 -21.92 6.58 -15.81
CA VAL A 45 -20.59 7.01 -15.33
C VAL A 45 -20.62 7.73 -13.99
N TYR A 46 -21.58 8.63 -13.76
CA TYR A 46 -21.69 9.36 -12.49
C TYR A 46 -21.99 8.45 -11.29
N LYS A 47 -22.80 7.39 -11.50
CA LYS A 47 -23.08 6.39 -10.45
C LYS A 47 -21.83 5.55 -10.17
N ALA A 48 -21.15 5.08 -11.23
CA ALA A 48 -19.89 4.35 -11.11
C ALA A 48 -18.84 5.18 -10.37
N LEU A 49 -18.69 6.45 -10.69
CA LEU A 49 -17.77 7.35 -10.01
C LEU A 49 -18.04 7.45 -8.50
N ILE A 50 -19.30 7.65 -8.10
CA ILE A 50 -19.70 7.76 -6.70
C ILE A 50 -19.38 6.45 -5.95
N ILE A 51 -19.74 5.29 -6.54
CA ILE A 51 -19.49 3.98 -5.96
C ILE A 51 -17.98 3.76 -5.81
N ASN A 52 -17.20 3.98 -6.86
CA ASN A 52 -15.75 3.74 -6.88
C ASN A 52 -15.00 4.63 -5.89
N VAL A 53 -15.32 5.92 -5.83
CA VAL A 53 -14.74 6.85 -4.85
C VAL A 53 -15.16 6.45 -3.42
N GLY A 54 -16.41 6.00 -3.23
CA GLY A 54 -16.88 5.47 -1.96
C GLY A 54 -16.09 4.22 -1.52
N LEU A 55 -15.86 3.26 -2.42
CA LEU A 55 -15.08 2.04 -2.14
C LEU A 55 -13.63 2.36 -1.80
N LEU A 56 -12.99 3.24 -2.58
CA LEU A 56 -11.64 3.72 -2.29
C LEU A 56 -11.59 4.46 -0.94
N GLY A 57 -12.62 5.24 -0.64
CA GLY A 57 -12.78 5.92 0.65
C GLY A 57 -12.90 4.95 1.82
N VAL A 58 -13.69 3.88 1.69
CA VAL A 58 -13.80 2.81 2.70
C VAL A 58 -12.44 2.18 2.98
N PHE A 59 -11.71 1.81 1.92
CA PHE A 59 -10.35 1.28 2.08
C PHE A 59 -9.43 2.29 2.75
N ALA A 60 -9.39 3.53 2.27
CA ALA A 60 -8.49 4.57 2.77
C ALA A 60 -8.76 4.89 4.26
N VAL A 61 -10.02 5.02 4.65
CA VAL A 61 -10.41 5.28 6.04
C VAL A 61 -10.05 4.10 6.94
N GLN A 62 -10.45 2.87 6.57
CA GLN A 62 -10.13 1.67 7.34
C GLN A 62 -8.62 1.53 7.53
N HIS A 63 -7.86 1.61 6.43
CA HIS A 63 -6.40 1.43 6.44
C HIS A 63 -5.69 2.50 7.26
N SER A 64 -6.10 3.76 7.14
CA SER A 64 -5.51 4.87 7.90
C SER A 64 -5.90 4.84 9.38
N VAL A 65 -7.17 4.63 9.70
CA VAL A 65 -7.66 4.63 11.09
C VAL A 65 -7.02 3.50 11.89
N MET A 66 -7.01 2.28 11.35
CA MET A 66 -6.44 1.13 12.05
C MET A 66 -4.90 1.20 12.19
N ALA A 67 -4.22 2.03 11.41
CA ALA A 67 -2.79 2.28 11.56
C ALA A 67 -2.45 3.22 12.74
N ARG A 68 -3.41 4.01 13.24
CA ARG A 68 -3.17 5.01 14.30
C ARG A 68 -2.88 4.39 15.67
N PRO A 69 -1.96 4.97 16.47
CA PRO A 69 -1.61 4.48 17.80
C PRO A 69 -2.82 4.34 18.74
N TRP A 70 -3.74 5.32 18.72
CA TRP A 70 -4.94 5.27 19.56
C TRP A 70 -5.85 4.09 19.22
N PHE A 71 -6.00 3.75 17.92
CA PHE A 71 -6.80 2.61 17.51
C PHE A 71 -6.15 1.29 17.92
N LYS A 72 -4.83 1.16 17.73
CA LYS A 72 -4.06 -0.02 18.18
C LYS A 72 -4.18 -0.24 19.69
N GLN A 73 -4.10 0.83 20.49
CA GLN A 73 -4.31 0.77 21.94
C GLN A 73 -5.74 0.36 22.29
N TRP A 74 -6.73 0.84 21.55
CA TRP A 74 -8.14 0.48 21.77
C TRP A 74 -8.41 -0.99 21.43
N ILE A 75 -8.01 -1.46 20.23
CA ILE A 75 -8.30 -2.81 19.78
C ILE A 75 -7.58 -3.89 20.63
N THR A 76 -6.37 -3.60 21.11
CA THR A 76 -5.60 -4.52 21.95
C THR A 76 -6.13 -4.68 23.38
N ARG A 77 -7.16 -3.93 23.77
CA ARG A 77 -7.96 -4.21 24.97
C ARG A 77 -8.90 -5.40 24.76
N HIS A 78 -9.27 -5.70 23.52
CA HIS A 78 -10.26 -6.72 23.17
C HIS A 78 -9.64 -7.97 22.53
N ILE A 79 -8.48 -7.83 21.87
CA ILE A 79 -7.75 -8.92 21.23
C ILE A 79 -6.31 -9.01 21.75
N PRO A 80 -5.65 -10.18 21.66
CA PRO A 80 -4.24 -10.30 22.00
C PRO A 80 -3.36 -9.33 21.17
N ARG A 81 -2.37 -8.71 21.79
CA ARG A 81 -1.40 -7.84 21.09
C ARG A 81 -0.77 -8.52 19.87
N SER A 82 -0.44 -9.81 20.01
CA SER A 82 0.11 -10.60 18.91
C SER A 82 -0.81 -10.75 17.70
N SER A 83 -2.13 -10.52 17.85
CA SER A 83 -3.12 -10.60 16.76
C SER A 83 -3.43 -9.23 16.12
N GLU A 84 -2.98 -8.12 16.70
CA GLU A 84 -3.32 -6.76 16.24
C GLU A 84 -2.99 -6.57 14.77
N ARG A 85 -1.75 -6.89 14.36
CA ARG A 85 -1.29 -6.71 12.98
C ARG A 85 -2.02 -7.63 12.00
N ALA A 86 -2.29 -8.88 12.38
CA ALA A 86 -3.07 -9.80 11.56
C ALA A 86 -4.52 -9.32 11.39
N THR A 87 -5.11 -8.69 12.42
CA THR A 87 -6.44 -8.07 12.35
C THR A 87 -6.45 -6.89 11.38
N TYR A 88 -5.44 -6.03 11.44
CA TYR A 88 -5.27 -4.96 10.47
C TYR A 88 -5.22 -5.49 9.02
N VAL A 89 -4.41 -6.52 8.76
CA VAL A 89 -4.30 -7.16 7.45
C VAL A 89 -5.63 -7.77 7.01
N LEU A 90 -6.34 -8.45 7.91
CA LEU A 90 -7.66 -9.02 7.61
C LEU A 90 -8.67 -7.97 7.16
N PHE A 91 -8.80 -6.86 7.90
CA PHE A 91 -9.74 -5.80 7.52
C PHE A 91 -9.33 -5.07 6.24
N SER A 92 -8.03 -4.91 5.98
CA SER A 92 -7.54 -4.39 4.71
C SER A 92 -7.89 -5.33 3.54
N ASN A 93 -7.75 -6.65 3.72
CA ASN A 93 -8.17 -7.64 2.74
C ASN A 93 -9.69 -7.59 2.48
N LEU A 94 -10.51 -7.47 3.53
CA LEU A 94 -11.96 -7.36 3.39
C LEU A 94 -12.37 -6.10 2.62
N ALA A 95 -11.73 -4.96 2.89
CA ALA A 95 -11.96 -3.72 2.15
C ALA A 95 -11.55 -3.84 0.68
N MET A 96 -10.44 -4.53 0.39
CA MET A 96 -10.01 -4.81 -0.99
C MET A 96 -10.96 -5.77 -1.71
N ILE A 97 -11.43 -6.83 -1.05
CA ILE A 97 -12.42 -7.75 -1.61
C ILE A 97 -13.72 -7.00 -1.93
N LEU A 98 -14.19 -6.15 -1.01
CA LEU A 98 -15.35 -5.30 -1.24
C LEU A 98 -15.14 -4.41 -2.48
N LEU A 99 -13.97 -3.81 -2.62
CA LEU A 99 -13.61 -3.00 -3.78
C LEU A 99 -13.64 -3.84 -5.06
N PHE A 100 -13.05 -5.03 -5.08
CA PHE A 100 -13.05 -5.89 -6.28
C PHE A 100 -14.45 -6.36 -6.68
N MET A 101 -15.30 -6.66 -5.70
CA MET A 101 -16.65 -7.17 -5.94
C MET A 101 -17.60 -6.09 -6.49
N TYR A 102 -17.44 -4.86 -6.04
CA TYR A 102 -18.37 -3.76 -6.32
C TYR A 102 -17.77 -2.63 -7.15
N TRP A 103 -16.56 -2.83 -7.67
CA TRP A 103 -15.97 -1.87 -8.60
C TRP A 103 -16.80 -1.76 -9.87
N GLU A 104 -17.18 -0.55 -10.25
CA GLU A 104 -17.97 -0.26 -11.43
C GLU A 104 -17.10 0.38 -12.52
N PRO A 105 -16.83 -0.34 -13.62
CA PRO A 105 -16.10 0.22 -14.74
C PRO A 105 -16.82 1.41 -15.35
N MET A 106 -16.07 2.41 -15.84
CA MET A 106 -16.65 3.66 -16.34
C MET A 106 -16.53 3.81 -17.86
N GLY A 107 -15.80 2.91 -18.53
CA GLY A 107 -15.50 3.05 -19.96
C GLY A 107 -14.64 4.28 -20.25
N GLY A 108 -14.73 4.81 -21.46
CA GLY A 108 -14.00 6.01 -21.90
C GLY A 108 -12.47 5.81 -21.90
N ILE A 109 -11.87 5.71 -23.08
CA ILE A 109 -10.42 5.56 -23.23
C ILE A 109 -9.77 6.94 -23.14
N ILE A 110 -8.90 7.14 -22.14
CA ILE A 110 -8.09 8.36 -21.96
C ILE A 110 -6.87 8.30 -22.87
N TRP A 111 -6.16 7.15 -22.88
CA TRP A 111 -5.14 6.84 -23.87
C TRP A 111 -5.10 5.33 -24.16
N GLN A 112 -4.61 5.03 -25.34
CA GLN A 112 -4.31 3.68 -25.78
C GLN A 112 -3.01 3.70 -26.56
N ILE A 113 -2.06 2.89 -26.14
CA ILE A 113 -0.75 2.79 -26.80
C ILE A 113 -0.87 1.77 -27.94
N GLU A 114 -0.62 2.21 -29.17
CA GLU A 114 -0.70 1.35 -30.36
C GLU A 114 0.62 0.67 -30.69
N SER A 115 1.75 1.34 -30.40
CA SER A 115 3.08 0.79 -30.65
C SER A 115 3.34 -0.44 -29.79
N GLU A 116 3.60 -1.58 -30.41
CA GLU A 116 3.89 -2.85 -29.71
C GLU A 116 5.12 -2.73 -28.80
N LEU A 117 6.16 -2.01 -29.21
CA LEU A 117 7.33 -1.78 -28.36
C LEU A 117 6.95 -1.00 -27.09
N SER A 118 6.20 0.09 -27.23
CA SER A 118 5.79 0.93 -26.08
C SER A 118 4.83 0.17 -25.17
N LYS A 119 3.91 -0.61 -25.73
CA LYS A 119 3.00 -1.48 -25.00
C LYS A 119 3.76 -2.51 -24.15
N ASN A 120 4.74 -3.19 -24.76
CA ASN A 120 5.56 -4.18 -24.06
C ASN A 120 6.45 -3.53 -22.99
N LEU A 121 6.94 -2.31 -23.18
CA LEU A 121 7.67 -1.56 -22.17
C LEU A 121 6.77 -1.23 -20.97
N LEU A 122 5.52 -0.81 -21.19
CA LEU A 122 4.57 -0.54 -20.10
C LEU A 122 4.18 -1.82 -19.35
N ILE A 123 3.95 -2.94 -20.06
CA ILE A 123 3.70 -4.24 -19.42
C ILE A 123 4.92 -4.68 -18.60
N GLY A 124 6.13 -4.49 -19.14
CA GLY A 124 7.38 -4.73 -18.40
C GLY A 124 7.50 -3.84 -17.16
N GLY A 125 7.13 -2.55 -17.29
CA GLY A 125 7.07 -1.61 -16.16
C GLY A 125 6.06 -2.04 -15.09
N PHE A 126 4.88 -2.48 -15.49
CA PHE A 126 3.86 -3.04 -14.59
C PHE A 126 4.40 -4.24 -13.79
N ALA A 127 5.00 -5.22 -14.49
CA ALA A 127 5.61 -6.38 -13.85
C ALA A 127 6.77 -5.98 -12.92
N PHE A 128 7.61 -5.03 -13.36
CA PHE A 128 8.70 -4.49 -12.55
C PHE A 128 8.19 -3.82 -11.27
N GLY A 129 7.08 -3.06 -11.35
CA GLY A 129 6.44 -2.46 -10.18
C GLY A 129 6.07 -3.50 -9.12
N TRP A 130 5.48 -4.63 -9.52
CA TRP A 130 5.16 -5.76 -8.61
C TRP A 130 6.41 -6.38 -7.99
N ILE A 131 7.50 -6.52 -8.75
CA ILE A 131 8.78 -7.02 -8.24
C ILE A 131 9.36 -6.05 -7.20
N VAL A 132 9.38 -4.74 -7.49
CA VAL A 132 9.86 -3.71 -6.56
C VAL A 132 9.03 -3.71 -5.27
N LEU A 133 7.70 -3.74 -5.39
CA LEU A 133 6.78 -3.80 -4.26
C LEU A 133 7.07 -5.01 -3.37
N LEU A 134 7.13 -6.20 -3.96
CA LEU A 134 7.34 -7.44 -3.21
C LEU A 134 8.72 -7.46 -2.56
N LEU A 135 9.78 -7.14 -3.32
CA LEU A 135 11.15 -7.07 -2.81
C LEU A 135 11.27 -6.08 -1.64
N ALA A 136 10.66 -4.90 -1.74
CA ALA A 136 10.66 -3.90 -0.69
C ALA A 136 10.05 -4.43 0.62
N THR A 137 8.95 -5.20 0.56
CA THR A 137 8.36 -5.80 1.77
C THR A 137 9.31 -6.82 2.43
N PHE A 138 10.03 -7.63 1.65
CA PHE A 138 11.00 -8.59 2.19
C PHE A 138 12.20 -7.90 2.82
N LEU A 139 12.65 -6.79 2.26
CA LEU A 139 13.77 -6.01 2.79
C LEU A 139 13.52 -5.42 4.19
N ILE A 140 12.26 -5.12 4.54
CA ILE A 140 11.89 -4.59 5.87
C ILE A 140 11.25 -5.60 6.81
N ASN A 141 11.20 -6.88 6.44
CA ASN A 141 10.56 -7.96 7.19
C ASN A 141 9.07 -8.18 6.79
N HIS A 142 8.90 -8.86 5.65
CA HIS A 142 7.59 -9.22 5.08
C HIS A 142 6.63 -9.87 6.08
N PHE A 143 7.08 -10.88 6.82
CA PHE A 143 6.22 -11.61 7.76
C PHE A 143 5.80 -10.80 8.99
N GLN A 144 6.63 -9.83 9.39
CA GLN A 144 6.28 -8.88 10.44
C GLN A 144 5.28 -7.86 9.92
N LEU A 145 5.48 -7.36 8.69
CA LEU A 145 4.59 -6.40 8.03
C LEU A 145 3.17 -6.96 7.89
N PHE A 146 3.05 -8.25 7.54
CA PHE A 146 1.76 -8.92 7.34
C PHE A 146 1.24 -9.70 8.55
N GLY A 147 1.83 -9.51 9.74
CA GLY A 147 1.25 -9.95 11.00
C GLY A 147 1.46 -11.41 11.37
N LEU A 148 2.37 -12.15 10.69
CA LEU A 148 2.71 -13.53 11.02
C LEU A 148 3.75 -13.63 12.13
N MET A 149 4.71 -12.70 12.19
CA MET A 149 5.86 -12.80 13.09
C MET A 149 5.46 -12.59 14.57
N GLN A 150 4.50 -11.71 14.83
CA GLN A 150 4.07 -11.40 16.20
C GLN A 150 3.49 -12.62 16.93
N PRO A 151 2.47 -13.34 16.39
CA PRO A 151 1.94 -14.54 17.04
C PRO A 151 2.93 -15.71 17.04
N TRP A 152 3.81 -15.81 16.03
CA TRP A 152 4.89 -16.79 16.01
C TRP A 152 5.84 -16.61 17.19
N ARG A 153 6.31 -15.38 17.46
CA ARG A 153 7.14 -15.06 18.63
C ARG A 153 6.40 -15.32 19.93
N ALA A 154 5.10 -14.98 20.01
CA ALA A 154 4.28 -15.24 21.19
C ALA A 154 4.16 -16.74 21.50
N VAL A 155 4.04 -17.62 20.48
CA VAL A 155 4.06 -19.09 20.66
C VAL A 155 5.43 -19.55 21.17
N ARG A 156 6.51 -18.98 20.63
CA ARG A 156 7.90 -19.28 21.01
C ARG A 156 8.36 -18.63 22.31
N LYS A 157 7.50 -17.82 22.97
CA LYS A 157 7.84 -17.03 24.17
C LYS A 157 9.07 -16.12 23.96
N GLN A 158 9.25 -15.62 22.75
CA GLN A 158 10.30 -14.68 22.38
C GLN A 158 9.80 -13.25 22.60
N GLU A 159 10.69 -12.37 23.06
CA GLU A 159 10.38 -10.95 23.18
C GLU A 159 10.19 -10.28 21.80
N GLU A 160 9.37 -9.24 21.76
CA GLU A 160 9.26 -8.39 20.58
C GLU A 160 10.63 -7.71 20.36
N ALA A 161 11.17 -7.84 19.15
CA ALA A 161 12.36 -7.08 18.79
C ALA A 161 12.00 -5.60 18.74
N GLY A 162 12.75 -4.79 19.49
CA GLY A 162 12.60 -3.33 19.41
C GLY A 162 12.75 -2.81 17.99
N SER A 163 12.09 -1.71 17.69
CA SER A 163 12.19 -1.02 16.41
C SER A 163 13.63 -0.56 16.20
N LYS A 164 14.24 -0.97 15.08
CA LYS A 164 15.56 -0.51 14.66
C LYS A 164 15.45 0.16 13.31
N PHE A 165 15.99 1.36 13.20
CA PHE A 165 16.07 2.02 11.91
C PHE A 165 17.12 1.33 11.02
N VAL A 166 16.68 0.86 9.84
CA VAL A 166 17.53 0.17 8.87
C VAL A 166 17.29 0.71 7.46
N LYS A 167 18.35 0.79 6.66
CA LYS A 167 18.31 1.27 5.26
C LYS A 167 18.76 0.14 4.30
N PRO A 168 18.00 -0.96 4.11
CA PRO A 168 18.45 -2.05 3.23
C PRO A 168 18.25 -1.68 1.77
N MET A 169 19.22 -2.03 0.91
CA MET A 169 19.20 -1.94 -0.56
C MET A 169 18.31 -0.82 -1.16
N LEU A 170 17.05 -1.10 -1.53
CA LEU A 170 16.14 -0.15 -2.15
C LEU A 170 15.88 1.09 -1.28
N TYR A 171 15.92 0.96 0.04
CA TYR A 171 15.79 2.07 0.99
C TYR A 171 17.00 3.02 1.02
N LYS A 172 18.10 2.68 0.34
CA LYS A 172 19.21 3.60 0.06
C LYS A 172 18.97 4.42 -1.21
N ILE A 173 18.06 4.00 -2.08
CA ILE A 173 17.74 4.65 -3.36
C ILE A 173 16.56 5.61 -3.20
N VAL A 174 15.50 5.14 -2.54
CA VAL A 174 14.31 5.95 -2.20
C VAL A 174 13.82 5.56 -0.80
N ARG A 175 13.22 6.52 -0.08
CA ARG A 175 12.73 6.28 1.29
C ARG A 175 11.50 5.35 1.32
N HIS A 176 10.66 5.39 0.27
CA HIS A 176 9.42 4.65 0.18
C HIS A 176 9.34 3.72 -1.04
N PRO A 177 10.18 2.67 -1.12
CA PRO A 177 10.20 1.79 -2.29
C PRO A 177 8.92 0.97 -2.48
N ILE A 178 8.15 0.68 -1.41
CA ILE A 178 6.82 0.06 -1.49
C ILE A 178 5.87 0.97 -2.28
N TYR A 179 5.85 2.26 -1.96
CA TYR A 179 4.99 3.23 -2.65
C TYR A 179 5.47 3.50 -4.09
N LEU A 180 6.79 3.49 -4.33
CA LEU A 180 7.32 3.53 -5.70
C LEU A 180 6.79 2.35 -6.53
N GLY A 181 6.81 1.13 -5.98
CA GLY A 181 6.25 -0.05 -6.64
C GLY A 181 4.78 0.15 -7.03
N TRP A 182 3.95 0.63 -6.10
CA TRP A 182 2.54 0.93 -6.37
C TRP A 182 2.36 2.00 -7.45
N LEU A 183 3.11 3.10 -7.41
CA LEU A 183 3.02 4.15 -8.42
C LEU A 183 3.39 3.62 -9.81
N ILE A 184 4.44 2.82 -9.93
CA ILE A 184 4.79 2.18 -11.21
C ILE A 184 3.65 1.29 -11.69
N ILE A 185 3.06 0.45 -10.82
CA ILE A 185 1.94 -0.44 -11.16
C ILE A 185 0.75 0.37 -11.69
N PHE A 186 0.36 1.44 -11.01
CA PHE A 186 -0.83 2.21 -11.36
C PHE A 186 -0.68 3.00 -12.67
N TRP A 187 0.50 3.51 -12.96
CA TRP A 187 0.75 4.36 -14.14
C TRP A 187 1.25 3.60 -15.36
N CYS A 188 1.77 2.36 -15.20
CA CYS A 188 2.22 1.53 -16.32
C CYS A 188 1.06 0.75 -16.97
N ALA A 189 0.08 1.45 -17.51
CA ALA A 189 -1.07 0.90 -18.20
C ALA A 189 -1.02 1.22 -19.70
N PRO A 190 -0.94 0.19 -20.59
CA PRO A 190 -0.99 0.39 -22.04
C PRO A 190 -2.31 1.01 -22.52
N THR A 191 -3.41 0.67 -21.87
CA THR A 191 -4.72 1.29 -22.03
C THR A 191 -5.12 1.90 -20.70
N MET A 192 -5.51 3.16 -20.69
CA MET A 192 -6.01 3.89 -19.53
C MET A 192 -7.45 4.29 -19.79
N THR A 193 -8.38 3.67 -19.06
CA THR A 193 -9.79 4.09 -19.08
C THR A 193 -10.05 5.19 -18.05
N ALA A 194 -11.24 5.78 -18.09
CA ALA A 194 -11.64 6.76 -17.08
C ALA A 194 -11.68 6.16 -15.66
N ALA A 195 -12.14 4.90 -15.51
CA ALA A 195 -12.14 4.21 -14.22
C ALA A 195 -10.74 3.94 -13.70
N HIS A 196 -9.84 3.47 -14.58
CA HIS A 196 -8.42 3.25 -14.24
C HIS A 196 -7.74 4.56 -13.82
N LEU A 197 -7.99 5.67 -14.56
CA LEU A 197 -7.44 6.97 -14.21
C LEU A 197 -7.92 7.47 -12.85
N VAL A 198 -9.23 7.34 -12.55
CA VAL A 198 -9.80 7.70 -11.23
C VAL A 198 -9.14 6.87 -10.13
N PHE A 199 -9.02 5.55 -10.30
CA PHE A 199 -8.32 4.68 -9.37
C PHE A 199 -6.88 5.15 -9.14
N THR A 200 -6.13 5.35 -10.22
CA THR A 200 -4.72 5.76 -10.20
C THR A 200 -4.52 7.12 -9.50
N LEU A 201 -5.35 8.11 -9.81
CA LEU A 201 -5.25 9.45 -9.21
C LEU A 201 -5.59 9.42 -7.71
N VAL A 202 -6.67 8.74 -7.32
CA VAL A 202 -7.07 8.64 -5.91
C VAL A 202 -6.02 7.87 -5.10
N CYS A 203 -5.53 6.74 -5.62
CA CYS A 203 -4.49 5.96 -4.95
C CYS A 203 -3.15 6.72 -4.89
N THR A 204 -2.78 7.45 -5.94
CA THR A 204 -1.58 8.31 -5.93
C THR A 204 -1.69 9.40 -4.87
N ALA A 205 -2.82 10.11 -4.80
CA ALA A 205 -3.06 11.13 -3.77
C ALA A 205 -3.01 10.51 -2.36
N TYR A 206 -3.65 9.35 -2.18
CA TYR A 206 -3.64 8.63 -0.92
C TYR A 206 -2.23 8.20 -0.48
N ILE A 207 -1.38 7.76 -1.41
CA ILE A 207 0.02 7.44 -1.15
C ILE A 207 0.77 8.65 -0.60
N PHE A 208 0.67 9.82 -1.25
CA PHE A 208 1.38 11.02 -0.78
C PHE A 208 0.88 11.52 0.57
N ILE A 209 -0.43 11.42 0.83
CA ILE A 209 -1.00 11.71 2.16
C ILE A 209 -0.45 10.71 3.19
N GLY A 210 -0.38 9.41 2.84
CA GLY A 210 0.18 8.36 3.69
C GLY A 210 1.64 8.62 4.04
N ILE A 211 2.47 8.95 3.05
CA ILE A 211 3.89 9.30 3.24
C ILE A 211 4.05 10.46 4.23
N TYR A 212 3.24 11.51 4.08
CA TYR A 212 3.31 12.67 4.97
C TYR A 212 3.14 12.27 6.45
N PHE A 213 2.13 11.45 6.75
CA PHE A 213 1.90 10.98 8.12
C PHE A 213 2.95 9.97 8.59
N GLU A 214 3.38 9.06 7.71
CA GLU A 214 4.40 8.06 8.02
C GLU A 214 5.75 8.72 8.35
N GLU A 215 6.18 9.71 7.55
CA GLU A 215 7.42 10.44 7.81
C GLU A 215 7.36 11.24 9.12
N ALA A 216 6.21 11.83 9.46
CA ALA A 216 6.03 12.49 10.75
C ALA A 216 6.14 11.50 11.93
N ASP A 217 5.52 10.33 11.82
CA ASP A 217 5.63 9.28 12.83
C ASP A 217 7.08 8.77 12.97
N LEU A 218 7.81 8.60 11.85
CA LEU A 218 9.21 8.16 11.83
C LEU A 218 10.19 9.21 12.41
N VAL A 219 9.94 10.49 12.15
CA VAL A 219 10.70 11.58 12.81
C VAL A 219 10.47 11.57 14.33
N ASN A 220 9.22 11.37 14.76
CA ASN A 220 8.91 11.28 16.19
C ASN A 220 9.57 10.04 16.85
N GLU A 221 9.72 8.93 16.14
CA GLU A 221 10.29 7.68 16.66
C GLU A 221 11.83 7.69 16.65
N PHE A 222 12.46 8.17 15.56
CA PHE A 222 13.91 8.06 15.33
C PHE A 222 14.66 9.40 15.40
N GLY A 223 13.97 10.53 15.48
CA GLY A 223 14.55 11.87 15.61
C GLY A 223 15.55 12.20 14.49
N ALA A 224 16.68 12.79 14.87
CA ALA A 224 17.72 13.24 13.97
C ALA A 224 18.22 12.17 12.98
N THR A 225 18.19 10.88 13.38
CA THR A 225 18.59 9.77 12.48
C THR A 225 17.69 9.70 11.23
N TYR A 226 16.39 9.92 11.39
CA TYR A 226 15.48 9.92 10.25
C TYR A 226 15.53 11.24 9.47
N GLU A 227 15.69 12.38 10.14
CA GLU A 227 15.88 13.68 9.49
C GLU A 227 17.11 13.70 8.58
N ASP A 228 18.23 13.12 9.00
CA ASP A 228 19.42 13.00 8.17
C ASP A 228 19.19 12.05 6.97
N TYR A 229 18.42 10.98 7.18
CA TYR A 229 17.98 10.12 6.09
C TYR A 229 17.12 10.84 5.05
N GLN A 230 16.22 11.75 5.50
CA GLN A 230 15.41 12.58 4.60
C GLN A 230 16.27 13.52 3.73
N LYS A 231 17.38 14.03 4.27
CA LYS A 231 18.32 14.90 3.53
C LYS A 231 19.14 14.12 2.49
N GLU A 232 19.49 12.88 2.80
CA GLU A 232 20.36 12.03 1.95
C GLU A 232 19.59 11.35 0.82
N VAL A 233 18.39 10.82 1.09
CA VAL A 233 17.68 9.89 0.22
C VAL A 233 16.37 10.52 -0.28
N PRO A 234 16.09 10.50 -1.61
CA PRO A 234 14.84 11.00 -2.17
C PRO A 234 13.62 10.23 -1.66
N MET A 235 12.47 10.89 -1.61
CA MET A 235 11.22 10.35 -1.06
C MET A 235 10.73 9.11 -1.85
N VAL A 236 10.39 9.29 -3.13
CA VAL A 236 9.81 8.24 -3.99
C VAL A 236 10.52 8.15 -5.33
N VAL A 237 10.80 9.29 -5.98
CA VAL A 237 11.42 9.30 -7.30
C VAL A 237 12.94 9.30 -7.16
N PRO A 238 13.65 8.29 -7.70
CA PRO A 238 15.12 8.24 -7.64
C PRO A 238 15.73 9.51 -8.23
N PHE A 239 16.82 9.98 -7.63
CA PHE A 239 17.61 11.15 -8.07
C PHE A 239 16.93 12.52 -7.91
N ILE A 240 15.66 12.60 -7.58
CA ILE A 240 14.97 13.86 -7.28
C ILE A 240 15.02 14.09 -5.77
N LYS A 241 15.95 14.93 -5.29
CA LYS A 241 16.00 15.34 -3.89
C LYS A 241 14.76 16.16 -3.56
N SER A 242 13.96 15.70 -2.63
CA SER A 242 12.89 16.47 -2.04
C SER A 242 13.48 17.64 -1.27
N LYS A 243 13.06 18.87 -1.55
CA LYS A 243 13.30 19.98 -0.65
C LYS A 243 12.58 19.66 0.66
N THR A 244 13.28 19.72 1.76
CA THR A 244 12.71 19.43 3.09
C THR A 244 11.64 20.50 3.35
N VAL A 245 10.38 20.10 3.51
CA VAL A 245 9.25 21.00 3.80
C VAL A 245 9.53 21.86 5.07
N LEU A 246 10.34 21.34 6.00
CA LEU A 246 10.78 22.06 7.21
C LEU A 246 11.65 23.28 6.90
N ALA A 247 12.51 23.25 5.87
CA ALA A 247 13.34 24.41 5.52
C ALA A 247 12.55 25.59 4.93
N ASP A 248 11.38 25.32 4.35
CA ASP A 248 10.49 26.36 3.83
C ASP A 248 9.59 26.94 4.94
N LEU A 249 9.27 26.18 5.97
CA LEU A 249 8.51 26.64 7.14
C LEU A 249 9.38 27.50 8.09
N GLU A 250 10.66 27.18 8.28
CA GLU A 250 11.60 28.00 9.04
C GLU A 250 11.91 29.34 8.34
N LYS A 251 11.96 29.37 7.01
CA LYS A 251 12.13 30.61 6.24
C LYS A 251 10.89 31.50 6.21
N ALA A 252 9.70 30.93 6.42
CA ALA A 252 8.46 31.70 6.49
C ALA A 252 8.16 32.27 7.89
N SER A 253 8.94 31.87 8.91
CA SER A 253 8.81 32.33 10.30
C SER A 253 9.83 33.41 10.70
N HIS A 254 10.70 33.83 9.78
CA HIS A 254 11.62 34.95 9.86
C HIS A 254 11.29 36.01 8.79
#